data_3e78b2244fc64b9c225a4298405875a3
#
_entry.id   3e78b2244fc64b9c225a4298405875a3
#
_cell.length_a   1.000
_cell.length_b   1.000
_cell.length_c   1.000
_cell.angle_alpha   90.00
_cell.angle_beta   90.00
_cell.angle_gamma   90.00
#
_symmetry.space_group_name_H-M   'P 1'
#
loop_
_entity.id
_entity.type
_entity.pdbx_description
1 polymer ?
#
loop_
_entity_poly.entity_id
_entity_poly.type
_entity_poly.pdbx_seq_one_letter_code
_entity_poly.pdbx_strand_id
1 'polypeptide(L)'
;LPIAGEWFTPTGLSFNSIKARPETTWVHFSLSDSNGIVGQGEITDTQVDQSIAPIVASLANNLRGEKLTADTDVIALNNLTIEQLETDLPLATAVSGLRCAIADALAQVMQLPLVDYLRELYGHQGKADRKVQLYSNINRALKPTFDGMMDRSPDGFAEMAQRAMEAGFTTAKCAPFDECNAPFNNPGVPREAEIGLDRIRAAKDVIGSDRTLLVDCHSRFDLQSALALEPQLREAGVGWFEEPVDPITMADDIRAIRDKAEMTMAGAEMGYGVALFKKLMEDDVLDVVMPDVKFCGGPVEAYLIGRELEPRWGGSVSMHCPSGPLSLLASAHATAAFGATIPLEHAVYEADWRHEVLEPFEIVKNGYLELPEGPGLGARVDPVAIAMRGKQWTE
;
A
#
# COMPACT_ATOMS: atom_id res chain seq x y z
N LEU A 1 5.77 19.99 -17.11
CA LEU A 1 6.87 20.93 -17.37
C LEU A 1 7.64 21.11 -16.08
N PRO A 2 8.96 20.90 -16.02
CA PRO A 2 9.72 21.14 -14.80
C PRO A 2 9.54 22.60 -14.38
N ILE A 3 9.30 22.82 -13.11
CA ILE A 3 9.35 24.16 -12.56
C ILE A 3 10.82 24.56 -12.61
N ALA A 4 11.12 25.57 -13.43
CA ALA A 4 12.48 25.91 -13.80
C ALA A 4 13.31 26.30 -12.57
N GLY A 5 14.40 25.58 -12.34
CA GLY A 5 15.45 25.95 -11.37
C GLY A 5 15.50 25.12 -10.09
N GLU A 6 14.68 24.09 -9.93
CA GLU A 6 14.60 23.30 -8.70
C GLU A 6 15.17 21.90 -8.89
N TRP A 7 16.17 21.57 -8.09
CA TRP A 7 16.81 20.27 -8.11
C TRP A 7 17.26 19.84 -6.73
N PHE A 8 17.36 18.54 -6.56
CA PHE A 8 17.95 17.90 -5.39
C PHE A 8 19.21 17.14 -5.81
N THR A 9 20.30 17.28 -5.08
CA THR A 9 21.58 16.60 -5.38
C THR A 9 21.95 15.68 -4.22
N PRO A 10 21.64 14.38 -4.29
CA PRO A 10 21.93 13.46 -3.18
C PRO A 10 23.45 13.28 -3.00
N THR A 11 23.90 13.38 -1.76
CA THR A 11 25.29 13.18 -1.36
C THR A 11 25.44 12.12 -0.27
N GLY A 12 24.37 11.85 0.50
CA GLY A 12 24.32 10.88 1.58
C GLY A 12 23.18 9.89 1.46
N LEU A 13 23.42 8.68 1.95
CA LEU A 13 22.42 7.63 2.08
C LEU A 13 22.54 7.01 3.46
N SER A 14 21.43 6.84 4.16
CA SER A 14 21.39 6.15 5.44
C SER A 14 20.13 5.33 5.56
N PHE A 15 20.18 4.23 6.31
CA PHE A 15 19.07 3.33 6.57
C PHE A 15 18.73 3.30 8.04
N ASN A 16 17.47 3.02 8.33
CA ASN A 16 17.02 2.66 9.66
C ASN A 16 15.93 1.59 9.58
N SER A 17 15.74 0.89 10.68
CA SER A 17 14.63 -0.04 10.82
C SER A 17 14.05 0.01 12.22
N ILE A 18 12.76 -0.25 12.31
CA ILE A 18 12.00 -0.33 13.57
C ILE A 18 11.23 -1.63 13.57
N LYS A 19 11.42 -2.44 14.61
CA LYS A 19 10.72 -3.70 14.74
C LYS A 19 9.33 -3.49 15.31
N ALA A 20 8.32 -3.60 14.47
CA ALA A 20 6.92 -3.44 14.85
C ALA A 20 6.37 -4.67 15.58
N ARG A 21 6.70 -5.86 15.07
CA ARG A 21 6.26 -7.18 15.61
C ARG A 21 7.36 -8.23 15.37
N PRO A 22 7.27 -9.43 15.96
CA PRO A 22 8.23 -10.50 15.70
C PRO A 22 8.43 -10.79 14.21
N GLU A 23 7.36 -10.75 13.42
CA GLU A 23 7.34 -11.02 11.98
C GLU A 23 7.45 -9.77 11.09
N THR A 24 7.35 -8.56 11.65
CA THR A 24 7.32 -7.32 10.88
C THR A 24 8.37 -6.34 11.34
N THR A 25 9.22 -5.90 10.40
CA THR A 25 10.19 -4.83 10.61
C THR A 25 9.96 -3.76 9.55
N TRP A 26 9.66 -2.54 9.96
CA TRP A 26 9.61 -1.40 9.05
C TRP A 26 11.03 -0.97 8.71
N VAL A 27 11.32 -0.87 7.44
CA VAL A 27 12.65 -0.50 6.93
C VAL A 27 12.54 0.78 6.11
N HIS A 28 13.29 1.79 6.52
CA HIS A 28 13.31 3.10 5.90
C HIS A 28 14.73 3.49 5.49
N PHE A 29 14.82 4.44 4.57
CA PHE A 29 16.09 5.07 4.23
C PHE A 29 15.89 6.55 3.96
N SER A 30 17.01 7.28 3.95
CA SER A 30 17.05 8.71 3.68
C SER A 30 18.15 9.03 2.67
N LEU A 31 17.79 9.84 1.67
CA LEU A 31 18.72 10.54 0.79
C LEU A 31 18.89 11.96 1.30
N SER A 32 20.12 12.42 1.49
CA SER A 32 20.41 13.77 1.96
C SER A 32 21.29 14.54 0.97
N ASP A 33 21.16 15.87 0.94
CA ASP A 33 22.04 16.76 0.20
C ASP A 33 22.94 17.58 1.13
N SER A 34 23.80 18.42 0.55
CA SER A 34 24.66 19.34 1.30
C SER A 34 23.94 20.55 1.89
N ASN A 35 22.69 20.81 1.50
CA ASN A 35 21.89 21.96 1.94
C ASN A 35 20.95 21.61 3.10
N GLY A 36 20.94 20.35 3.55
CA GLY A 36 20.10 19.88 4.64
C GLY A 36 18.72 19.36 4.22
N ILE A 37 18.47 19.23 2.92
CA ILE A 37 17.28 18.55 2.40
C ILE A 37 17.45 17.04 2.62
N VAL A 38 16.39 16.39 3.12
CA VAL A 38 16.39 14.95 3.40
C VAL A 38 15.08 14.34 2.86
N GLY A 39 15.18 13.60 1.78
CA GLY A 39 14.06 12.83 1.26
C GLY A 39 14.05 11.42 1.84
N GLN A 40 12.87 10.91 2.16
CA GLN A 40 12.71 9.62 2.83
C GLN A 40 11.89 8.64 1.99
N GLY A 41 12.27 7.36 2.08
CA GLY A 41 11.54 6.24 1.47
C GLY A 41 11.42 5.07 2.44
N GLU A 42 10.38 4.28 2.25
CA GLU A 42 10.17 3.03 2.96
C GLU A 42 10.30 1.85 1.99
N ILE A 43 11.01 0.82 2.43
CA ILE A 43 11.26 -0.43 1.69
C ILE A 43 10.87 -1.65 2.52
N THR A 44 9.89 -1.47 3.42
CA THR A 44 9.30 -2.56 4.18
C THR A 44 8.61 -3.52 3.23
N ASP A 45 9.08 -4.76 3.18
CA ASP A 45 8.43 -5.81 2.42
C ASP A 45 8.48 -7.13 3.18
N THR A 46 7.30 -7.68 3.45
CA THR A 46 7.13 -8.98 4.11
C THR A 46 6.92 -10.12 3.12
N GLN A 47 6.90 -9.83 1.82
CA GLN A 47 6.64 -10.79 0.76
C GLN A 47 7.94 -11.27 0.08
N VAL A 48 9.09 -10.69 0.44
CA VAL A 48 10.41 -11.08 -0.07
C VAL A 48 11.34 -11.52 1.05
N ASP A 49 12.07 -12.61 0.82
CA ASP A 49 13.01 -13.18 1.79
C ASP A 49 14.39 -12.51 1.77
N GLN A 50 14.56 -11.43 1.03
CA GLN A 50 15.85 -10.76 0.90
C GLN A 50 15.81 -9.31 1.37
N SER A 51 16.96 -8.80 1.83
CA SER A 51 17.10 -7.38 2.16
C SER A 51 17.08 -6.54 0.88
N ILE A 52 16.22 -5.52 0.85
CA ILE A 52 16.13 -4.57 -0.27
C ILE A 52 17.14 -3.43 -0.13
N ALA A 53 17.67 -3.18 1.09
CA ALA A 53 18.62 -2.12 1.34
C ALA A 53 19.88 -2.15 0.44
N PRO A 54 20.54 -3.30 0.17
CA PRO A 54 21.66 -3.37 -0.77
C PRO A 54 21.28 -2.98 -2.20
N ILE A 55 20.05 -3.29 -2.64
CA ILE A 55 19.56 -2.90 -3.97
C ILE A 55 19.40 -1.37 -4.02
N VAL A 56 18.78 -0.78 -3.00
CA VAL A 56 18.68 0.70 -2.88
C VAL A 56 20.05 1.34 -2.89
N ALA A 57 21.03 0.83 -2.12
CA ALA A 57 22.38 1.36 -2.08
C ALA A 57 23.06 1.31 -3.44
N SER A 58 22.95 0.19 -4.15
CA SER A 58 23.49 0.04 -5.50
C SER A 58 22.89 1.05 -6.49
N LEU A 59 21.58 1.19 -6.51
CA LEU A 59 20.89 2.15 -7.39
C LEU A 59 21.22 3.60 -7.02
N ALA A 60 21.25 3.93 -5.72
CA ALA A 60 21.53 5.27 -5.22
C ALA A 60 22.96 5.74 -5.56
N ASN A 61 23.92 4.84 -5.74
CA ASN A 61 25.27 5.21 -6.17
C ASN A 61 25.28 5.94 -7.51
N ASN A 62 24.39 5.59 -8.43
CA ASN A 62 24.26 6.25 -9.74
C ASN A 62 23.51 7.60 -9.66
N LEU A 63 22.89 7.89 -8.53
CA LEU A 63 22.21 9.17 -8.26
C LEU A 63 23.13 10.16 -7.56
N ARG A 64 24.22 9.70 -6.94
CA ARG A 64 25.09 10.53 -6.10
C ARG A 64 25.77 11.63 -6.93
N GLY A 65 25.52 12.88 -6.52
CA GLY A 65 26.08 14.07 -7.18
C GLY A 65 25.31 14.52 -8.44
N GLU A 66 24.33 13.74 -8.88
CA GLU A 66 23.47 14.11 -10.00
C GLU A 66 22.44 15.17 -9.58
N LYS A 67 22.09 16.07 -10.49
CA LYS A 67 20.99 17.03 -10.31
C LYS A 67 19.68 16.37 -10.65
N LEU A 68 18.96 15.92 -9.63
CA LEU A 68 17.65 15.28 -9.80
C LEU A 68 16.55 16.34 -9.85
N THR A 69 15.70 16.24 -10.85
CA THR A 69 14.50 17.07 -11.06
C THR A 69 13.28 16.18 -11.19
N ALA A 70 12.10 16.75 -11.31
CA ALA A 70 10.87 15.99 -11.55
C ALA A 70 10.90 15.12 -12.83
N ASP A 71 11.72 15.52 -13.82
CA ASP A 71 11.90 14.77 -15.07
C ASP A 71 13.04 13.72 -14.99
N THR A 72 13.77 13.68 -13.87
CA THR A 72 14.88 12.73 -13.72
C THR A 72 14.33 11.38 -13.32
N ASP A 73 14.61 10.36 -14.13
CA ASP A 73 14.13 9.01 -13.88
C ASP A 73 15.24 8.10 -13.32
N VAL A 74 14.96 7.54 -12.14
CA VAL A 74 15.80 6.52 -11.48
C VAL A 74 16.04 5.33 -12.42
N ILE A 75 15.05 4.94 -13.21
CA ILE A 75 15.13 3.84 -14.18
C ILE A 75 16.20 4.14 -15.23
N ALA A 76 16.11 5.32 -15.87
CA ALA A 76 17.04 5.72 -16.92
C ALA A 76 18.49 5.84 -16.40
N LEU A 77 18.69 6.43 -15.22
CA LEU A 77 20.02 6.57 -14.60
C LEU A 77 20.66 5.22 -14.23
N ASN A 78 19.86 4.20 -14.05
CA ASN A 78 20.32 2.85 -13.72
C ASN A 78 20.23 1.86 -14.88
N ASN A 79 19.89 2.33 -16.09
CA ASN A 79 19.73 1.50 -17.30
C ASN A 79 18.75 0.31 -17.07
N LEU A 80 17.70 0.54 -16.32
CA LEU A 80 16.64 -0.44 -16.07
C LEU A 80 15.56 -0.39 -17.17
N THR A 81 14.76 -1.44 -17.24
CA THR A 81 13.57 -1.50 -18.10
C THR A 81 12.31 -1.68 -17.28
N ILE A 82 11.17 -1.30 -17.83
CA ILE A 82 9.87 -1.51 -17.16
C ILE A 82 9.61 -3.00 -16.96
N GLU A 83 9.93 -3.85 -17.94
CA GLU A 83 9.78 -5.31 -17.83
C GLU A 83 10.52 -5.92 -16.62
N GLN A 84 11.73 -5.39 -16.31
CA GLN A 84 12.45 -5.80 -15.10
C GLN A 84 11.67 -5.46 -13.83
N LEU A 85 11.03 -4.28 -13.78
CA LEU A 85 10.27 -3.84 -12.62
C LEU A 85 8.92 -4.56 -12.49
N GLU A 86 8.32 -4.97 -13.60
CA GLU A 86 7.10 -5.78 -13.59
C GLU A 86 7.33 -7.22 -13.12
N THR A 87 8.57 -7.73 -13.19
CA THR A 87 8.91 -9.13 -12.90
C THR A 87 9.81 -9.33 -11.68
N ASP A 88 10.42 -8.26 -11.15
CA ASP A 88 11.34 -8.29 -10.00
C ASP A 88 10.82 -7.37 -8.90
N LEU A 89 9.99 -7.92 -8.01
CA LEU A 89 9.38 -7.16 -6.91
C LEU A 89 10.40 -6.48 -5.99
N PRO A 90 11.53 -7.09 -5.58
CA PRO A 90 12.60 -6.41 -4.84
C PRO A 90 13.16 -5.19 -5.56
N LEU A 91 13.39 -5.30 -6.85
CA LEU A 91 13.87 -4.18 -7.68
C LEU A 91 12.81 -3.08 -7.79
N ALA A 92 11.56 -3.44 -8.05
CA ALA A 92 10.43 -2.51 -8.07
C ALA A 92 10.29 -1.76 -6.74
N THR A 93 10.44 -2.46 -5.60
CA THR A 93 10.41 -1.87 -4.25
C THR A 93 11.54 -0.86 -4.06
N ALA A 94 12.76 -1.21 -4.46
CA ALA A 94 13.91 -0.31 -4.35
C ALA A 94 13.75 0.95 -5.20
N VAL A 95 13.30 0.82 -6.45
CA VAL A 95 13.04 1.94 -7.35
C VAL A 95 11.90 2.82 -6.83
N SER A 96 10.81 2.22 -6.38
CA SER A 96 9.64 2.94 -5.84
C SER A 96 10.00 3.72 -4.58
N GLY A 97 10.78 3.12 -3.67
CA GLY A 97 11.31 3.80 -2.49
C GLY A 97 12.20 4.98 -2.85
N LEU A 98 13.14 4.82 -3.80
CA LEU A 98 14.00 5.91 -4.27
C LEU A 98 13.18 7.05 -4.91
N ARG A 99 12.19 6.73 -5.72
CA ARG A 99 11.27 7.74 -6.29
C ARG A 99 10.45 8.46 -5.21
N CYS A 100 10.07 7.75 -4.15
CA CYS A 100 9.41 8.38 -2.99
C CYS A 100 10.35 9.38 -2.31
N ALA A 101 11.59 8.99 -2.00
CA ALA A 101 12.58 9.87 -1.36
C ALA A 101 12.93 11.09 -2.24
N ILE A 102 13.02 10.92 -3.55
CA ILE A 102 13.27 12.02 -4.48
C ILE A 102 12.07 12.98 -4.53
N ALA A 103 10.85 12.46 -4.63
CA ALA A 103 9.63 13.28 -4.65
C ALA A 103 9.47 14.07 -3.34
N ASP A 104 9.75 13.43 -2.19
CA ASP A 104 9.78 14.09 -0.89
C ASP A 104 10.81 15.23 -0.85
N ALA A 105 12.07 14.97 -1.29
CA ALA A 105 13.12 15.98 -1.34
C ALA A 105 12.77 17.15 -2.26
N LEU A 106 12.26 16.87 -3.47
CA LEU A 106 11.88 17.92 -4.42
C LEU A 106 10.72 18.77 -3.92
N ALA A 107 9.72 18.16 -3.30
CA ALA A 107 8.63 18.88 -2.65
C ALA A 107 9.14 19.79 -1.50
N GLN A 108 10.16 19.34 -0.73
CA GLN A 108 10.84 20.19 0.27
C GLN A 108 11.59 21.36 -0.36
N VAL A 109 12.31 21.14 -1.47
CA VAL A 109 13.00 22.22 -2.22
C VAL A 109 11.97 23.27 -2.66
N MET A 110 10.80 22.84 -3.13
CA MET A 110 9.69 23.72 -3.54
C MET A 110 8.90 24.33 -2.37
N GLN A 111 9.19 23.94 -1.14
CA GLN A 111 8.43 24.36 0.05
C GLN A 111 6.95 24.02 -0.05
N LEU A 112 6.60 22.91 -0.72
CA LEU A 112 5.26 22.39 -0.88
C LEU A 112 5.08 21.08 -0.12
N PRO A 113 3.94 20.83 0.52
CA PRO A 113 3.56 19.48 0.91
C PRO A 113 3.48 18.56 -0.32
N LEU A 114 3.83 17.29 -0.16
CA LEU A 114 3.90 16.34 -1.29
C LEU A 114 2.60 16.28 -2.11
N VAL A 115 1.44 16.35 -1.45
CA VAL A 115 0.13 16.36 -2.13
C VAL A 115 -0.02 17.54 -3.11
N ASP A 116 0.45 18.73 -2.73
CA ASP A 116 0.37 19.91 -3.57
C ASP A 116 1.44 19.87 -4.66
N TYR A 117 2.65 19.39 -4.34
CA TYR A 117 3.72 19.13 -5.31
C TYR A 117 3.26 18.20 -6.43
N LEU A 118 2.64 17.04 -6.10
CA LEU A 118 2.11 16.10 -7.09
C LEU A 118 1.09 16.76 -8.03
N ARG A 119 0.21 17.59 -7.48
CA ARG A 119 -0.81 18.30 -8.27
C ARG A 119 -0.19 19.36 -9.17
N GLU A 120 0.76 20.13 -8.65
CA GLU A 120 1.40 21.23 -9.38
C GLU A 120 2.24 20.72 -10.55
N LEU A 121 2.96 19.58 -10.41
CA LEU A 121 3.70 18.92 -11.48
C LEU A 121 2.86 18.69 -12.75
N TYR A 122 1.57 18.48 -12.58
CA TYR A 122 0.66 18.15 -13.70
C TYR A 122 -0.42 19.21 -13.92
N GLY A 123 -0.25 20.41 -13.37
CA GLY A 123 -1.11 21.56 -13.61
C GLY A 123 -2.52 21.46 -13.03
N HIS A 124 -2.72 20.65 -11.99
CA HIS A 124 -4.00 20.59 -11.30
C HIS A 124 -4.22 21.83 -10.45
N GLN A 125 -5.35 22.52 -10.66
CA GLN A 125 -5.75 23.69 -9.92
C GLN A 125 -6.47 23.32 -8.61
N GLY A 126 -6.36 24.19 -7.61
CA GLY A 126 -7.09 24.08 -6.33
C GLY A 126 -6.33 23.28 -5.27
N LYS A 127 -6.82 23.35 -4.03
CA LYS A 127 -6.24 22.62 -2.88
C LYS A 127 -6.83 21.23 -2.79
N ALA A 128 -5.99 20.24 -2.45
CA ALA A 128 -6.43 18.90 -2.08
C ALA A 128 -7.05 18.91 -0.68
N ASP A 129 -7.93 17.94 -0.40
CA ASP A 129 -8.34 17.66 0.96
C ASP A 129 -7.12 17.14 1.76
N ARG A 130 -7.01 17.58 3.00
CA ARG A 130 -5.94 17.16 3.92
C ARG A 130 -6.36 15.97 4.79
N LYS A 131 -7.62 15.56 4.70
CA LYS A 131 -8.15 14.39 5.36
C LYS A 131 -8.35 13.27 4.37
N VAL A 132 -7.68 12.15 4.60
CA VAL A 132 -7.78 10.95 3.79
C VAL A 132 -8.57 9.90 4.55
N GLN A 133 -9.66 9.45 3.97
CA GLN A 133 -10.45 8.36 4.54
C GLN A 133 -9.68 7.05 4.43
N LEU A 134 -9.69 6.28 5.52
CA LEU A 134 -9.03 5.00 5.62
C LEU A 134 -10.03 3.87 5.79
N TYR A 135 -9.71 2.68 5.30
CA TYR A 135 -10.29 1.44 5.78
C TYR A 135 -9.28 0.66 6.63
N SER A 136 -9.79 -0.10 7.57
CA SER A 136 -8.97 -0.87 8.50
C SER A 136 -8.65 -2.26 7.96
N ASN A 137 -7.36 -2.54 7.65
CA ASN A 137 -6.90 -3.92 7.48
C ASN A 137 -6.61 -4.51 8.86
N ILE A 138 -7.38 -5.54 9.25
CA ILE A 138 -7.30 -6.15 10.57
C ILE A 138 -6.38 -7.37 10.64
N ASN A 139 -5.79 -7.81 9.55
CA ASN A 139 -4.96 -9.03 9.51
C ASN A 139 -3.78 -8.95 10.47
N ARG A 140 -3.10 -7.79 10.50
CA ARG A 140 -1.95 -7.54 11.36
C ARG A 140 -2.32 -7.12 12.78
N ALA A 141 -3.61 -6.92 13.04
CA ALA A 141 -4.13 -6.58 14.36
C ALA A 141 -4.37 -7.81 15.26
N LEU A 142 -4.47 -9.00 14.68
CA LEU A 142 -4.74 -10.24 15.39
C LEU A 142 -3.76 -10.43 16.55
N LYS A 143 -4.28 -10.69 17.73
CA LYS A 143 -3.47 -10.83 18.95
C LYS A 143 -2.75 -12.19 18.98
N PRO A 144 -1.55 -12.28 19.56
CA PRO A 144 -0.92 -13.57 19.78
C PRO A 144 -1.68 -14.37 20.85
N THR A 145 -1.85 -15.65 20.60
CA THR A 145 -2.33 -16.63 21.59
C THR A 145 -1.21 -16.97 22.60
N PHE A 146 -1.51 -17.78 23.61
CA PHE A 146 -0.53 -18.16 24.64
C PHE A 146 0.71 -18.89 24.12
N ASP A 147 0.60 -19.53 22.95
CA ASP A 147 1.72 -20.19 22.26
C ASP A 147 2.46 -19.26 21.26
N GLY A 148 2.08 -17.97 21.22
CA GLY A 148 2.70 -16.96 20.39
C GLY A 148 2.21 -16.92 18.93
N MET A 149 1.28 -17.80 18.56
CA MET A 149 0.64 -17.76 17.25
C MET A 149 -0.42 -16.64 17.19
N MET A 150 -0.72 -16.15 15.99
CA MET A 150 -1.81 -15.18 15.83
C MET A 150 -3.17 -15.86 16.07
N ASP A 151 -4.07 -15.20 16.79
CA ASP A 151 -5.43 -15.68 16.97
C ASP A 151 -6.25 -15.54 15.71
N ARG A 152 -6.17 -16.56 14.86
CA ARG A 152 -6.95 -16.66 13.62
C ARG A 152 -8.30 -17.37 13.81
N SER A 153 -8.81 -17.43 15.03
CA SER A 153 -10.17 -17.91 15.30
C SER A 153 -11.22 -16.92 14.76
N PRO A 154 -12.46 -17.36 14.51
CA PRO A 154 -13.56 -16.45 14.21
C PRO A 154 -13.73 -15.34 15.26
N ASP A 155 -13.56 -15.65 16.54
CA ASP A 155 -13.65 -14.67 17.62
C ASP A 155 -12.52 -13.63 17.56
N GLY A 156 -11.29 -14.03 17.19
CA GLY A 156 -10.17 -13.11 16.99
C GLY A 156 -10.44 -12.11 15.86
N PHE A 157 -11.00 -12.56 14.74
CA PHE A 157 -11.41 -11.67 13.65
C PHE A 157 -12.55 -10.74 14.07
N ALA A 158 -13.56 -11.24 14.78
CA ALA A 158 -14.67 -10.44 15.30
C ALA A 158 -14.17 -9.36 16.28
N GLU A 159 -13.28 -9.70 17.22
CA GLU A 159 -12.72 -8.74 18.18
C GLU A 159 -12.02 -7.58 17.48
N MET A 160 -11.19 -7.86 16.47
CA MET A 160 -10.45 -6.83 15.75
C MET A 160 -11.36 -5.99 14.84
N ALA A 161 -12.36 -6.61 14.22
CA ALA A 161 -13.37 -5.90 13.46
C ALA A 161 -14.18 -4.94 14.35
N GLN A 162 -14.63 -5.39 15.52
CA GLN A 162 -15.33 -4.57 16.48
C GLN A 162 -14.47 -3.37 16.94
N ARG A 163 -13.21 -3.63 17.31
CA ARG A 163 -12.27 -2.57 17.72
C ARG A 163 -12.10 -1.50 16.65
N ALA A 164 -12.01 -1.91 15.38
CA ALA A 164 -11.92 -0.97 14.26
C ALA A 164 -13.18 -0.12 14.12
N MET A 165 -14.37 -0.72 14.24
CA MET A 165 -15.64 0.02 14.18
C MET A 165 -15.78 1.00 15.34
N GLU A 166 -15.36 0.63 16.55
CA GLU A 166 -15.35 1.51 17.73
C GLU A 166 -14.38 2.69 17.58
N ALA A 167 -13.28 2.52 16.81
CA ALA A 167 -12.35 3.58 16.46
C ALA A 167 -12.85 4.48 15.33
N GLY A 168 -14.07 4.25 14.81
CA GLY A 168 -14.73 5.11 13.83
C GLY A 168 -14.47 4.75 12.37
N PHE A 169 -13.85 3.60 12.07
CA PHE A 169 -13.79 3.10 10.70
C PHE A 169 -15.18 2.64 10.25
N THR A 170 -15.48 2.83 8.97
CA THR A 170 -16.73 2.38 8.34
C THR A 170 -16.54 1.14 7.49
N THR A 171 -15.29 0.78 7.25
CA THR A 171 -14.90 -0.35 6.40
C THR A 171 -13.73 -1.09 7.05
N ALA A 172 -13.82 -2.42 7.07
CA ALA A 172 -12.72 -3.29 7.47
C ALA A 172 -12.37 -4.26 6.33
N LYS A 173 -11.10 -4.66 6.23
CA LYS A 173 -10.60 -5.71 5.34
C LYS A 173 -9.97 -6.82 6.17
N CYS A 174 -10.19 -8.06 5.77
CA CYS A 174 -9.52 -9.23 6.33
C CYS A 174 -9.06 -10.21 5.26
N ALA A 175 -7.99 -10.98 5.56
CA ALA A 175 -7.53 -12.12 4.76
C ALA A 175 -7.84 -13.43 5.52
N PRO A 176 -9.05 -13.97 5.36
CA PRO A 176 -9.52 -15.09 6.18
C PRO A 176 -9.05 -16.45 5.68
N PHE A 177 -8.40 -16.51 4.48
CA PHE A 177 -8.11 -17.75 3.75
C PHE A 177 -6.63 -18.09 3.62
N ASP A 178 -5.74 -17.53 4.44
CA ASP A 178 -4.29 -17.73 4.30
C ASP A 178 -3.83 -19.19 4.45
N GLU A 179 -4.66 -20.05 5.02
CA GLU A 179 -4.42 -21.49 5.12
C GLU A 179 -4.79 -22.26 3.84
N CYS A 180 -5.54 -21.64 2.92
CA CYS A 180 -5.87 -22.20 1.62
C CYS A 180 -4.64 -22.16 0.70
N ASN A 181 -4.54 -23.15 -0.18
CA ASN A 181 -3.45 -23.20 -1.15
C ASN A 181 -3.85 -24.04 -2.37
N ALA A 182 -4.21 -23.39 -3.46
CA ALA A 182 -4.52 -24.05 -4.73
C ALA A 182 -3.29 -24.80 -5.31
N PRO A 183 -3.49 -25.84 -6.17
CA PRO A 183 -4.77 -26.33 -6.67
C PRO A 183 -5.51 -27.26 -5.69
N PHE A 184 -6.83 -27.30 -5.79
CA PHE A 184 -7.67 -28.18 -4.97
C PHE A 184 -8.10 -29.43 -5.72
N ASN A 185 -8.18 -30.56 -5.00
CA ASN A 185 -8.49 -31.88 -5.60
C ASN A 185 -9.98 -32.05 -5.95
N ASN A 186 -10.86 -31.29 -5.30
CA ASN A 186 -12.30 -31.43 -5.48
C ASN A 186 -12.91 -30.14 -6.04
N PRO A 187 -13.89 -30.24 -6.93
CA PRO A 187 -14.62 -29.07 -7.37
C PRO A 187 -15.50 -28.50 -6.24
N GLY A 188 -15.70 -27.19 -6.23
CA GLY A 188 -16.50 -26.49 -5.23
C GLY A 188 -15.65 -25.71 -4.23
N VAL A 189 -16.28 -25.28 -3.14
CA VAL A 189 -15.56 -24.58 -2.06
C VAL A 189 -14.64 -25.56 -1.36
N PRO A 190 -13.34 -25.28 -1.26
CA PRO A 190 -12.40 -26.14 -0.56
C PRO A 190 -12.77 -26.26 0.92
N ARG A 191 -12.55 -27.44 1.50
CA ARG A 191 -12.81 -27.64 2.93
C ARG A 191 -11.97 -26.71 3.81
N GLU A 192 -10.76 -26.39 3.36
CA GLU A 192 -9.83 -25.49 4.03
C GLU A 192 -10.37 -24.05 4.11
N ALA A 193 -11.31 -23.69 3.23
CA ALA A 193 -11.96 -22.38 3.22
C ALA A 193 -13.14 -22.28 4.22
N GLU A 194 -13.64 -23.38 4.79
CA GLU A 194 -14.78 -23.36 5.73
C GLU A 194 -14.50 -22.45 6.93
N ILE A 195 -13.33 -22.59 7.56
CA ILE A 195 -12.92 -21.73 8.69
C ILE A 195 -12.80 -20.25 8.29
N GLY A 196 -12.40 -19.97 7.05
CA GLY A 196 -12.36 -18.60 6.52
C GLY A 196 -13.76 -18.00 6.41
N LEU A 197 -14.74 -18.78 5.95
CA LEU A 197 -16.14 -18.36 5.92
C LEU A 197 -16.71 -18.10 7.33
N ASP A 198 -16.33 -18.89 8.32
CA ASP A 198 -16.74 -18.67 9.71
C ASP A 198 -16.12 -17.37 10.28
N ARG A 199 -14.86 -17.05 9.94
CA ARG A 199 -14.20 -15.77 10.25
C ARG A 199 -14.95 -14.58 9.67
N ILE A 200 -15.34 -14.69 8.39
CA ILE A 200 -16.11 -13.66 7.69
C ILE A 200 -17.46 -13.42 8.37
N ARG A 201 -18.21 -14.48 8.68
CA ARG A 201 -19.51 -14.39 9.36
C ARG A 201 -19.34 -13.71 10.71
N ALA A 202 -18.39 -14.16 11.53
CA ALA A 202 -18.13 -13.59 12.85
C ALA A 202 -17.74 -12.10 12.80
N ALA A 203 -16.86 -11.71 11.85
CA ALA A 203 -16.50 -10.32 11.63
C ALA A 203 -17.71 -9.49 11.15
N LYS A 204 -18.50 -10.02 10.21
CA LYS A 204 -19.67 -9.33 9.66
C LYS A 204 -20.78 -9.12 10.69
N ASP A 205 -20.98 -10.08 11.58
CA ASP A 205 -21.98 -9.98 12.66
C ASP A 205 -21.70 -8.78 13.58
N VAL A 206 -20.44 -8.50 13.89
CA VAL A 206 -20.06 -7.34 14.74
C VAL A 206 -19.96 -6.02 13.95
N ILE A 207 -19.63 -6.06 12.67
CA ILE A 207 -19.60 -4.89 11.79
C ILE A 207 -21.02 -4.36 11.54
N GLY A 208 -21.98 -5.25 11.35
CA GLY A 208 -23.38 -4.92 11.07
C GLY A 208 -23.64 -4.62 9.58
N SER A 209 -24.89 -4.27 9.27
CA SER A 209 -25.35 -4.05 7.90
C SER A 209 -24.92 -2.70 7.29
N ASP A 210 -24.71 -1.70 8.16
CA ASP A 210 -24.46 -0.30 7.73
C ASP A 210 -23.00 -0.03 7.39
N ARG A 211 -22.14 -1.04 7.52
CA ARG A 211 -20.70 -0.95 7.33
C ARG A 211 -20.21 -2.08 6.42
N THR A 212 -19.03 -1.90 5.86
CA THR A 212 -18.49 -2.79 4.83
C THR A 212 -17.40 -3.69 5.39
N LEU A 213 -17.47 -4.98 5.06
CA LEU A 213 -16.36 -5.92 5.19
C LEU A 213 -15.82 -6.24 3.81
N LEU A 214 -14.52 -6.11 3.62
CA LEU A 214 -13.78 -6.47 2.41
C LEU A 214 -13.00 -7.76 2.68
N VAL A 215 -12.86 -8.60 1.66
CA VAL A 215 -12.15 -9.88 1.79
C VAL A 215 -11.04 -9.95 0.77
N ASP A 216 -9.84 -10.21 1.26
CA ASP A 216 -8.63 -10.44 0.51
C ASP A 216 -8.28 -11.94 0.56
N CYS A 217 -8.05 -12.51 -0.60
CA CYS A 217 -7.76 -13.93 -0.75
C CYS A 217 -6.28 -14.25 -0.99
N HIS A 218 -5.42 -13.23 -1.12
CA HIS A 218 -3.98 -13.40 -1.31
C HIS A 218 -3.62 -14.43 -2.39
N SER A 219 -4.41 -14.50 -3.49
CA SER A 219 -4.25 -15.44 -4.61
C SER A 219 -4.24 -16.92 -4.19
N ARG A 220 -5.02 -17.29 -3.15
CA ARG A 220 -5.02 -18.65 -2.58
C ARG A 220 -5.91 -19.65 -3.32
N PHE A 221 -6.70 -19.21 -4.29
CA PHE A 221 -7.66 -20.05 -5.00
C PHE A 221 -7.22 -20.30 -6.45
N ASP A 222 -7.93 -21.19 -7.10
CA ASP A 222 -7.95 -21.38 -8.55
C ASP A 222 -9.32 -20.95 -9.10
N LEU A 223 -9.44 -20.90 -10.43
CA LEU A 223 -10.67 -20.47 -11.10
C LEU A 223 -11.92 -21.20 -10.59
N GLN A 224 -11.86 -22.52 -10.40
CA GLN A 224 -13.03 -23.31 -10.04
C GLN A 224 -13.45 -23.09 -8.60
N SER A 225 -12.52 -23.08 -7.69
CA SER A 225 -12.76 -22.83 -6.27
C SER A 225 -13.18 -21.38 -6.01
N ALA A 226 -12.61 -20.41 -6.71
CA ALA A 226 -13.01 -19.00 -6.64
C ALA A 226 -14.46 -18.80 -7.12
N LEU A 227 -14.84 -19.40 -8.25
CA LEU A 227 -16.23 -19.38 -8.73
C LEU A 227 -17.23 -20.03 -7.77
N ALA A 228 -16.80 -21.05 -7.02
CA ALA A 228 -17.64 -21.70 -6.02
C ALA A 228 -17.73 -20.89 -4.72
N LEU A 229 -16.70 -20.12 -4.39
CA LEU A 229 -16.60 -19.31 -3.16
C LEU A 229 -17.44 -18.03 -3.25
N GLU A 230 -17.44 -17.35 -4.41
CA GLU A 230 -18.08 -16.03 -4.60
C GLU A 230 -19.51 -15.96 -4.08
N PRO A 231 -20.43 -16.90 -4.39
CA PRO A 231 -21.80 -16.81 -3.90
C PRO A 231 -21.91 -16.82 -2.38
N GLN A 232 -20.98 -17.48 -1.68
CA GLN A 232 -20.96 -17.51 -0.22
C GLN A 232 -20.45 -16.19 0.40
N LEU A 233 -19.48 -15.55 -0.26
CA LEU A 233 -19.01 -14.22 0.15
C LEU A 233 -20.10 -13.16 -0.07
N ARG A 234 -20.79 -13.22 -1.19
CA ARG A 234 -21.90 -12.34 -1.51
C ARG A 234 -23.07 -12.51 -0.54
N GLU A 235 -23.45 -13.75 -0.23
CA GLU A 235 -24.48 -14.04 0.79
C GLU A 235 -24.07 -13.53 2.18
N ALA A 236 -22.80 -13.62 2.53
CA ALA A 236 -22.26 -13.05 3.76
C ALA A 236 -22.20 -11.51 3.76
N GLY A 237 -22.52 -10.85 2.65
CA GLY A 237 -22.53 -9.38 2.53
C GLY A 237 -21.12 -8.75 2.50
N VAL A 238 -20.16 -9.44 1.86
CA VAL A 238 -18.80 -8.94 1.60
C VAL A 238 -18.86 -7.88 0.51
N GLY A 239 -18.09 -6.79 0.65
CA GLY A 239 -18.12 -5.63 -0.25
C GLY A 239 -17.32 -5.83 -1.54
N TRP A 240 -16.18 -6.52 -1.48
CA TRP A 240 -15.41 -6.91 -2.67
C TRP A 240 -14.68 -8.25 -2.48
N PHE A 241 -14.28 -8.83 -3.62
CA PHE A 241 -13.53 -10.08 -3.71
C PHE A 241 -12.13 -9.76 -4.25
N GLU A 242 -11.16 -9.62 -3.35
CA GLU A 242 -9.80 -9.22 -3.68
C GLU A 242 -8.94 -10.45 -3.95
N GLU A 243 -8.26 -10.43 -5.09
CA GLU A 243 -7.26 -11.42 -5.50
C GLU A 243 -7.59 -12.89 -5.16
N PRO A 244 -8.72 -13.44 -5.63
CA PRO A 244 -8.91 -14.88 -5.50
C PRO A 244 -7.82 -15.68 -6.22
N VAL A 245 -7.38 -15.20 -7.38
CA VAL A 245 -6.18 -15.59 -8.12
C VAL A 245 -5.39 -14.33 -8.47
N ASP A 246 -4.10 -14.46 -8.83
CA ASP A 246 -3.25 -13.33 -9.17
C ASP A 246 -3.71 -12.62 -10.45
N PRO A 247 -4.20 -11.37 -10.39
CA PRO A 247 -4.72 -10.65 -11.54
C PRO A 247 -3.65 -10.25 -12.57
N ILE A 248 -2.37 -10.25 -12.20
CA ILE A 248 -1.28 -9.87 -13.08
C ILE A 248 -0.89 -11.04 -13.98
N THR A 249 -0.71 -12.22 -13.39
CA THR A 249 -0.25 -13.42 -14.14
C THR A 249 -1.40 -14.30 -14.62
N MET A 250 -2.60 -14.18 -14.02
CA MET A 250 -3.79 -14.99 -14.32
C MET A 250 -5.01 -14.12 -14.72
N ALA A 251 -4.77 -13.07 -15.50
CA ALA A 251 -5.80 -12.09 -15.90
C ALA A 251 -7.03 -12.74 -16.58
N ASP A 252 -6.82 -13.80 -17.37
CA ASP A 252 -7.93 -14.52 -18.03
C ASP A 252 -8.81 -15.26 -17.02
N ASP A 253 -8.23 -15.80 -15.95
CA ASP A 253 -9.00 -16.45 -14.89
C ASP A 253 -9.78 -15.44 -14.06
N ILE A 254 -9.18 -14.29 -13.71
CA ILE A 254 -9.90 -13.19 -13.04
C ILE A 254 -11.06 -12.71 -13.90
N ARG A 255 -10.87 -12.51 -15.21
CA ARG A 255 -11.93 -12.10 -16.13
C ARG A 255 -13.06 -13.15 -16.16
N ALA A 256 -12.71 -14.45 -16.21
CA ALA A 256 -13.69 -15.52 -16.19
C ALA A 256 -14.46 -15.60 -14.85
N ILE A 257 -13.83 -15.23 -13.73
CA ILE A 257 -14.50 -15.08 -12.44
C ILE A 257 -15.43 -13.87 -12.50
N ARG A 258 -14.92 -12.69 -12.91
CA ARG A 258 -15.67 -11.43 -13.00
C ARG A 258 -16.91 -11.54 -13.87
N ASP A 259 -16.82 -12.22 -15.01
CA ASP A 259 -17.94 -12.42 -15.93
C ASP A 259 -19.13 -13.18 -15.30
N LYS A 260 -18.90 -13.92 -14.22
CA LYS A 260 -19.90 -14.72 -13.52
C LYS A 260 -20.20 -14.21 -12.11
N ALA A 261 -19.26 -13.49 -11.52
CA ALA A 261 -19.39 -12.92 -10.19
C ALA A 261 -20.35 -11.71 -10.23
N GLU A 262 -21.14 -11.58 -9.17
CA GLU A 262 -21.95 -10.38 -8.92
C GLU A 262 -21.28 -9.44 -7.91
N MET A 263 -20.00 -9.70 -7.57
CA MET A 263 -19.20 -8.91 -6.62
C MET A 263 -18.19 -8.05 -7.34
N THR A 264 -17.83 -6.92 -6.72
CA THR A 264 -16.71 -6.09 -7.12
C THR A 264 -15.40 -6.87 -7.02
N MET A 265 -14.63 -6.90 -8.10
CA MET A 265 -13.29 -7.53 -8.16
C MET A 265 -12.22 -6.49 -7.90
N ALA A 266 -11.35 -6.73 -6.92
CA ALA A 266 -10.25 -5.84 -6.57
C ALA A 266 -8.90 -6.56 -6.63
N GLY A 267 -7.77 -5.82 -6.78
CA GLY A 267 -6.44 -6.41 -6.71
C GLY A 267 -5.35 -5.69 -7.49
N ALA A 268 -4.30 -6.41 -7.82
CA ALA A 268 -3.05 -5.99 -8.46
C ALA A 268 -2.15 -5.15 -7.54
N GLU A 269 -2.07 -5.52 -6.26
CA GLU A 269 -1.28 -4.81 -5.25
C GLU A 269 0.23 -4.79 -5.57
N MET A 270 0.74 -5.82 -6.25
CA MET A 270 2.16 -5.93 -6.65
C MET A 270 2.46 -5.34 -8.03
N GLY A 271 1.47 -4.66 -8.65
CA GLY A 271 1.59 -4.12 -10.00
C GLY A 271 2.57 -2.94 -10.08
N TYR A 272 3.24 -2.80 -11.24
CA TYR A 272 4.15 -1.71 -11.53
C TYR A 272 3.67 -0.85 -12.72
N GLY A 273 3.62 0.47 -12.51
CA GLY A 273 3.45 1.47 -13.57
C GLY A 273 2.02 1.64 -14.09
N VAL A 274 1.70 2.86 -14.54
CA VAL A 274 0.36 3.26 -15.03
C VAL A 274 -0.15 2.34 -16.13
N ALA A 275 0.73 1.87 -17.02
CA ALA A 275 0.34 1.08 -18.19
C ALA A 275 -0.32 -0.25 -17.79
N LEU A 276 0.20 -0.93 -16.77
CA LEU A 276 -0.36 -2.19 -16.26
C LEU A 276 -1.77 -1.96 -15.68
N PHE A 277 -1.91 -1.01 -14.76
CA PHE A 277 -3.21 -0.75 -14.10
C PHE A 277 -4.28 -0.31 -15.11
N LYS A 278 -3.88 0.54 -16.06
CA LYS A 278 -4.77 0.96 -17.15
C LYS A 278 -5.23 -0.24 -17.99
N LYS A 279 -4.29 -1.14 -18.34
CA LYS A 279 -4.62 -2.35 -19.10
C LYS A 279 -5.59 -3.26 -18.36
N LEU A 280 -5.40 -3.48 -17.06
CA LEU A 280 -6.31 -4.31 -16.25
C LEU A 280 -7.74 -3.77 -16.24
N MET A 281 -7.91 -2.44 -16.22
CA MET A 281 -9.20 -1.78 -16.31
C MET A 281 -9.79 -1.82 -17.73
N GLU A 282 -8.99 -1.55 -18.77
CA GLU A 282 -9.44 -1.57 -20.17
C GLU A 282 -9.82 -2.95 -20.68
N ASP A 283 -9.16 -3.98 -20.16
CA ASP A 283 -9.42 -5.39 -20.49
C ASP A 283 -10.51 -6.00 -19.60
N ASP A 284 -11.20 -5.19 -18.79
CA ASP A 284 -12.25 -5.64 -17.87
C ASP A 284 -11.80 -6.76 -16.90
N VAL A 285 -10.55 -6.71 -16.44
CA VAL A 285 -10.01 -7.68 -15.49
C VAL A 285 -10.48 -7.37 -14.07
N LEU A 286 -10.37 -6.10 -13.63
CA LEU A 286 -10.73 -5.63 -12.30
C LEU A 286 -11.74 -4.49 -12.36
N ASP A 287 -12.49 -4.29 -11.27
CA ASP A 287 -13.32 -3.11 -11.03
C ASP A 287 -12.55 -2.06 -10.20
N VAL A 288 -11.68 -2.53 -9.29
CA VAL A 288 -10.83 -1.71 -8.42
C VAL A 288 -9.39 -2.19 -8.51
N VAL A 289 -8.48 -1.32 -8.92
CA VAL A 289 -7.04 -1.60 -8.87
C VAL A 289 -6.45 -1.06 -7.56
N MET A 290 -5.43 -1.76 -7.05
CA MET A 290 -4.88 -1.50 -5.72
C MET A 290 -3.37 -1.22 -5.75
N PRO A 291 -2.91 -0.12 -6.37
CA PRO A 291 -1.48 0.20 -6.40
C PRO A 291 -0.93 0.45 -5.00
N ASP A 292 0.29 -0.04 -4.73
CA ASP A 292 1.06 0.27 -3.52
C ASP A 292 2.23 1.18 -3.87
N VAL A 293 2.41 2.28 -3.15
CA VAL A 293 3.53 3.23 -3.38
C VAL A 293 4.89 2.57 -3.29
N LYS A 294 5.00 1.43 -2.59
CA LYS A 294 6.25 0.66 -2.49
C LYS A 294 6.58 -0.13 -3.75
N PHE A 295 5.57 -0.48 -4.56
CA PHE A 295 5.72 -1.38 -5.70
C PHE A 295 5.43 -0.71 -7.03
N CYS A 296 4.45 0.20 -7.07
CA CYS A 296 3.91 0.74 -8.33
C CYS A 296 4.79 1.80 -9.00
N GLY A 297 5.89 2.23 -8.39
CA GLY A 297 6.76 3.30 -8.90
C GLY A 297 6.77 4.57 -8.04
N GLY A 298 6.32 4.48 -6.78
CA GLY A 298 6.31 5.58 -5.82
C GLY A 298 5.11 6.52 -5.94
N PRO A 299 5.07 7.62 -5.17
CA PRO A 299 3.88 8.47 -5.04
C PRO A 299 3.52 9.24 -6.32
N VAL A 300 4.49 9.55 -7.18
CA VAL A 300 4.23 10.20 -8.48
C VAL A 300 3.49 9.25 -9.41
N GLU A 301 3.95 8.00 -9.51
CA GLU A 301 3.30 6.97 -10.32
C GLU A 301 1.91 6.63 -9.78
N ALA A 302 1.76 6.50 -8.46
CA ALA A 302 0.47 6.29 -7.80
C ALA A 302 -0.53 7.41 -8.11
N TYR A 303 -0.07 8.67 -8.05
CA TYR A 303 -0.87 9.82 -8.46
C TYR A 303 -1.30 9.75 -9.93
N LEU A 304 -0.38 9.36 -10.83
CA LEU A 304 -0.69 9.23 -12.26
C LEU A 304 -1.69 8.11 -12.53
N ILE A 305 -1.60 6.97 -11.81
CA ILE A 305 -2.58 5.89 -11.89
C ILE A 305 -3.97 6.42 -11.52
N GLY A 306 -4.11 7.06 -10.36
CA GLY A 306 -5.39 7.63 -9.94
C GLY A 306 -5.91 8.70 -10.90
N ARG A 307 -5.05 9.60 -11.35
CA ARG A 307 -5.39 10.67 -12.31
C ARG A 307 -5.89 10.14 -13.66
N GLU A 308 -5.34 9.03 -14.13
CA GLU A 308 -5.74 8.40 -15.40
C GLU A 308 -7.05 7.62 -15.26
N LEU A 309 -7.24 6.92 -14.12
CA LEU A 309 -8.31 5.94 -13.97
C LEU A 309 -9.58 6.52 -13.33
N GLU A 310 -9.47 7.30 -12.26
CA GLU A 310 -10.64 7.82 -11.53
C GLU A 310 -11.61 8.64 -12.40
N PRO A 311 -11.17 9.55 -13.29
CA PRO A 311 -12.10 10.30 -14.13
C PRO A 311 -12.86 9.41 -15.14
N ARG A 312 -12.30 8.26 -15.50
CA ARG A 312 -12.85 7.37 -16.53
C ARG A 312 -13.78 6.30 -15.98
N TRP A 313 -13.43 5.73 -14.81
CA TRP A 313 -14.21 4.63 -14.21
C TRP A 313 -14.87 5.00 -12.89
N GLY A 314 -14.40 5.99 -12.17
CA GLY A 314 -14.97 6.48 -10.91
C GLY A 314 -15.05 5.42 -9.80
N GLY A 315 -14.33 5.62 -8.69
CA GLY A 315 -14.25 4.62 -7.63
C GLY A 315 -13.49 3.37 -8.04
N SER A 316 -12.43 3.54 -8.84
CA SER A 316 -11.65 2.45 -9.45
C SER A 316 -10.26 2.27 -8.86
N VAL A 317 -9.82 3.18 -7.99
CA VAL A 317 -8.48 3.12 -7.37
C VAL A 317 -8.59 3.18 -5.85
N SER A 318 -8.13 2.13 -5.19
CA SER A 318 -7.92 2.06 -3.75
C SER A 318 -6.46 1.75 -3.48
N MET A 319 -5.74 2.65 -2.80
CA MET A 319 -4.32 2.38 -2.53
C MET A 319 -4.15 1.24 -1.53
N HIS A 320 -3.35 0.23 -1.89
CA HIS A 320 -2.89 -0.82 -0.98
C HIS A 320 -1.82 -0.27 -0.04
N CYS A 321 -1.95 -0.48 1.26
CA CYS A 321 -0.94 -0.04 2.22
C CYS A 321 -0.97 -0.79 3.56
N PRO A 322 -0.65 -2.08 3.63
CA PRO A 322 -0.45 -2.80 4.89
C PRO A 322 0.97 -2.60 5.43
N SER A 323 1.49 -1.37 5.36
CA SER A 323 2.91 -1.05 5.52
C SER A 323 3.18 -0.09 6.69
N GLY A 324 4.42 0.33 6.83
CA GLY A 324 4.86 1.24 7.87
C GLY A 324 4.35 2.67 7.68
N PRO A 325 4.69 3.55 8.62
CA PRO A 325 4.14 4.91 8.67
C PRO A 325 4.51 5.81 7.49
N LEU A 326 5.73 5.69 6.93
CA LEU A 326 6.12 6.49 5.76
C LEU A 326 5.37 6.08 4.49
N SER A 327 5.17 4.78 4.29
CA SER A 327 4.36 4.28 3.16
C SER A 327 2.92 4.73 3.27
N LEU A 328 2.32 4.66 4.48
CA LEU A 328 0.96 5.17 4.69
C LEU A 328 0.87 6.66 4.36
N LEU A 329 1.83 7.44 4.82
CA LEU A 329 1.84 8.88 4.58
C LEU A 329 2.01 9.22 3.10
N ALA A 330 2.94 8.55 2.39
CA ALA A 330 3.13 8.72 0.96
C ALA A 330 1.89 8.31 0.15
N SER A 331 1.27 7.18 0.50
CA SER A 331 0.00 6.72 -0.09
C SER A 331 -1.13 7.72 0.15
N ALA A 332 -1.21 8.30 1.35
CA ALA A 332 -2.23 9.28 1.67
C ALA A 332 -2.06 10.59 0.88
N HIS A 333 -0.82 11.06 0.69
CA HIS A 333 -0.55 12.21 -0.18
C HIS A 333 -0.97 11.95 -1.63
N ALA A 334 -0.66 10.78 -2.18
CA ALA A 334 -1.08 10.39 -3.54
C ALA A 334 -2.61 10.29 -3.64
N THR A 335 -3.26 9.60 -2.69
CA THR A 335 -4.72 9.44 -2.58
C THR A 335 -5.44 10.79 -2.57
N ALA A 336 -4.99 11.72 -1.73
CA ALA A 336 -5.54 13.08 -1.68
C ALA A 336 -5.27 13.87 -2.96
N ALA A 337 -4.11 13.68 -3.59
CA ALA A 337 -3.72 14.41 -4.78
C ALA A 337 -4.59 14.05 -6.00
N PHE A 338 -4.90 12.78 -6.22
CA PHE A 338 -5.80 12.39 -7.32
C PHE A 338 -7.29 12.43 -6.95
N GLY A 339 -7.62 12.58 -5.67
CA GLY A 339 -8.99 12.71 -5.20
C GLY A 339 -9.76 11.40 -5.21
N ALA A 340 -9.18 10.36 -4.61
CA ALA A 340 -9.81 9.04 -4.50
C ALA A 340 -11.19 9.10 -3.84
N THR A 341 -12.09 8.28 -4.35
CA THR A 341 -13.44 8.10 -3.80
C THR A 341 -13.57 6.83 -2.96
N ILE A 342 -12.60 5.91 -3.08
CA ILE A 342 -12.48 4.72 -2.23
C ILE A 342 -11.44 5.00 -1.12
N PRO A 343 -11.69 4.58 0.12
CA PRO A 343 -10.73 4.76 1.22
C PRO A 343 -9.39 4.08 0.96
N LEU A 344 -8.31 4.67 1.50
CA LEU A 344 -6.95 4.11 1.52
C LEU A 344 -6.85 3.03 2.59
N GLU A 345 -6.11 1.96 2.32
CA GLU A 345 -5.79 0.93 3.28
C GLU A 345 -4.93 1.41 4.45
N HIS A 346 -5.21 0.89 5.64
CA HIS A 346 -4.39 1.11 6.82
C HIS A 346 -4.30 -0.17 7.68
N ALA A 347 -3.08 -0.68 7.87
CA ALA A 347 -2.82 -1.78 8.80
C ALA A 347 -2.96 -1.28 10.25
N VAL A 348 -4.14 -1.51 10.84
CA VAL A 348 -4.47 -1.03 12.18
C VAL A 348 -3.87 -1.92 13.26
N TYR A 349 -3.54 -1.33 14.40
CA TYR A 349 -3.17 -2.01 15.65
C TYR A 349 -1.96 -2.97 15.55
N GLU A 350 -1.17 -2.87 14.51
CA GLU A 350 0.06 -3.65 14.35
C GLU A 350 1.06 -3.37 15.49
N ALA A 351 1.14 -2.12 15.92
CA ALA A 351 1.86 -1.70 17.13
C ALA A 351 1.12 -0.51 17.77
N ASP A 352 0.82 -0.58 19.06
CA ASP A 352 0.06 0.47 19.76
C ASP A 352 0.79 1.83 19.76
N TRP A 353 2.12 1.81 19.66
CA TRP A 353 2.98 2.99 19.58
C TRP A 353 3.32 3.42 18.13
N ARG A 354 2.67 2.86 17.10
CA ARG A 354 2.92 3.20 15.69
C ARG A 354 2.92 4.70 15.43
N HIS A 355 1.99 5.42 16.05
CA HIS A 355 1.84 6.86 15.90
C HIS A 355 3.07 7.68 16.35
N GLU A 356 3.93 7.12 17.23
CA GLU A 356 5.16 7.74 17.75
C GLU A 356 6.35 7.61 16.78
N VAL A 357 6.21 6.87 15.68
CA VAL A 357 7.33 6.61 14.75
C VAL A 357 7.68 7.84 13.93
N LEU A 358 6.73 8.69 13.67
CA LEU A 358 6.92 9.92 12.89
C LEU A 358 6.95 11.16 13.76
N GLU A 359 7.69 12.18 13.32
CA GLU A 359 7.66 13.53 13.87
C GLU A 359 7.31 14.54 12.74
N PRO A 360 6.16 15.24 12.82
CA PRO A 360 5.08 15.12 13.80
C PRO A 360 4.39 13.76 13.77
N PHE A 361 3.72 13.40 14.87
CA PHE A 361 3.04 12.11 15.04
C PHE A 361 1.99 11.86 13.95
N GLU A 362 1.85 10.59 13.57
CA GLU A 362 0.75 10.12 12.72
C GLU A 362 -0.59 10.32 13.46
N ILE A 363 -1.52 11.05 12.83
CA ILE A 363 -2.84 11.34 13.41
C ILE A 363 -3.92 10.61 12.62
N VAL A 364 -4.36 9.48 13.15
CA VAL A 364 -5.53 8.74 12.65
C VAL A 364 -6.68 8.89 13.64
N LYS A 365 -7.80 9.46 13.19
CA LYS A 365 -8.96 9.70 14.03
C LYS A 365 -10.26 9.47 13.26
N ASN A 366 -11.17 8.69 13.86
CA ASN A 366 -12.48 8.38 13.29
C ASN A 366 -12.37 7.83 11.84
N GLY A 367 -11.39 6.97 11.58
CA GLY A 367 -11.16 6.40 10.24
C GLY A 367 -10.55 7.36 9.22
N TYR A 368 -9.95 8.48 9.64
CA TYR A 368 -9.28 9.44 8.77
C TYR A 368 -7.84 9.69 9.21
N LEU A 369 -6.93 9.79 8.24
CA LEU A 369 -5.57 10.30 8.44
C LEU A 369 -5.56 11.80 8.10
N GLU A 370 -4.96 12.61 8.97
CA GLU A 370 -4.70 14.03 8.74
C GLU A 370 -3.29 14.20 8.16
N LEU A 371 -3.18 14.75 6.94
CA LEU A 371 -1.89 15.03 6.32
C LEU A 371 -1.17 16.17 7.04
N PRO A 372 0.13 16.03 7.36
CA PRO A 372 0.93 17.10 7.93
C PRO A 372 1.01 18.32 6.98
N GLU A 373 1.19 19.50 7.54
CA GLU A 373 1.26 20.76 6.78
C GLU A 373 2.65 21.09 6.21
N GLY A 374 3.68 20.39 6.68
CA GLY A 374 5.08 20.65 6.30
C GLY A 374 5.40 20.32 4.84
N PRO A 375 6.52 20.85 4.30
CA PRO A 375 7.01 20.49 2.97
C PRO A 375 7.36 19.01 2.85
N GLY A 376 7.28 18.47 1.63
CA GLY A 376 7.52 17.06 1.37
C GLY A 376 6.41 16.18 1.97
N LEU A 377 6.78 15.06 2.57
CA LEU A 377 5.88 14.22 3.36
C LEU A 377 5.32 14.95 4.59
N GLY A 378 5.94 16.06 5.01
CA GLY A 378 5.53 16.85 6.16
C GLY A 378 5.86 16.21 7.51
N ALA A 379 6.42 15.00 7.50
CA ALA A 379 6.89 14.28 8.69
C ALA A 379 8.14 13.46 8.34
N ARG A 380 8.88 13.05 9.36
CA ARG A 380 10.09 12.21 9.23
C ARG A 380 10.08 11.11 10.28
N VAL A 381 10.84 10.04 10.03
CA VAL A 381 11.05 9.02 11.06
C VAL A 381 11.78 9.65 12.26
N ASP A 382 11.19 9.53 13.45
CA ASP A 382 11.74 10.12 14.66
C ASP A 382 13.02 9.38 15.10
N PRO A 383 14.17 10.08 15.25
CA PRO A 383 15.38 9.48 15.79
C PRO A 383 15.20 8.84 17.17
N VAL A 384 14.28 9.34 17.98
CA VAL A 384 13.98 8.77 19.31
C VAL A 384 13.30 7.41 19.14
N ALA A 385 12.35 7.29 18.23
CA ALA A 385 11.70 6.00 17.92
C ALA A 385 12.72 4.96 17.42
N ILE A 386 13.67 5.38 16.55
CA ILE A 386 14.74 4.50 16.08
C ILE A 386 15.63 4.06 17.26
N ALA A 387 16.05 5.00 18.13
CA ALA A 387 16.92 4.69 19.27
C ALA A 387 16.27 3.74 20.28
N MET A 388 14.95 3.84 20.44
CA MET A 388 14.19 3.01 21.40
C MET A 388 13.84 1.62 20.85
N ARG A 389 13.55 1.48 19.55
CA ARG A 389 12.87 0.28 18.99
C ARG A 389 13.55 -0.25 17.73
N GLY A 390 14.65 0.34 17.30
CA GLY A 390 15.24 0.04 16.02
C GLY A 390 16.75 0.07 15.98
N LYS A 391 17.27 0.20 14.77
CA LYS A 391 18.69 0.40 14.48
C LYS A 391 18.86 1.32 13.28
N GLN A 392 20.03 1.94 13.18
CA GLN A 392 20.45 2.75 12.05
C GLN A 392 21.78 2.23 11.51
N TRP A 393 21.97 2.30 10.18
CA TRP A 393 23.24 1.93 9.53
C TRP A 393 23.42 2.71 8.22
N THR A 394 24.63 2.64 7.68
CA THR A 394 25.00 3.12 6.33
C THR A 394 25.62 1.95 5.58
N GLU A 395 25.38 1.88 4.28
CA GLU A 395 26.03 0.92 3.37
C GLU A 395 27.10 1.60 2.52
#